data_f689ab5ddbde4f393545f21e218edd35
#
_entry.id   f689ab5ddbde4f393545f21e218edd35
#
_cell.length_a   1.000
_cell.length_b   1.000
_cell.length_c   1.000
_cell.angle_alpha   90.00
_cell.angle_beta   90.00
_cell.angle_gamma   90.00
#
_symmetry.space_group_name_H-M   'P 1'
#
loop_
_entity.id
_entity.type
_entity.pdbx_description
1 polymer ?
#
loop_
_entity_poly.entity_id
_entity_poly.type
_entity_poly.pdbx_seq_one_letter_code
_entity_poly.pdbx_strand_id
1 'polypeptide(L)'
;MFRNLSTFGLPLSGRPSELIELALSFGFDGMDIDLLDLEKQAEIYGVEHARRLMVSARLKSGSFRLPVRLDGPEKEFEAELAALPKRLELAAAAECHRAIATVAPTSDEHSFKDFFELHRIRLHTIGDLLAPHGIQLGLAIRPERPAEETAASPFIATFEALLGLVAVSHERIGAVVDAWALHATGEPVEMVAKVPKGRIVEVRLSDAPRGVTGAELTEAGRLMPGETGAIASAEVLKAAAATGFDGPVTPWAHRSTLTGRGREKIVRLAGERMEQAWKEADMEILPRWFAPVARDQFGRPIEELAEIVAATEQVVAERGG
;
A
#
# COMPACT_ATOMS: atom_id res chain seq x y z
N MET A 1 5.12 4.52 -11.26
CA MET A 1 5.04 4.08 -9.85
C MET A 1 5.52 5.19 -8.92
N PHE A 2 5.19 5.11 -7.63
CA PHE A 2 5.65 6.08 -6.63
C PHE A 2 5.93 5.40 -5.29
N ARG A 3 6.88 5.96 -4.53
CA ARG A 3 7.26 5.44 -3.21
C ARG A 3 6.18 5.83 -2.20
N ASN A 4 5.56 4.84 -1.59
CA ASN A 4 4.41 5.00 -0.69
C ASN A 4 4.78 4.63 0.75
N LEU A 5 4.46 5.49 1.71
CA LEU A 5 4.61 5.21 3.13
C LEU A 5 3.31 4.62 3.68
N SER A 6 3.42 3.46 4.34
CA SER A 6 2.28 2.79 4.96
C SER A 6 2.46 2.65 6.46
N THR A 7 1.47 3.09 7.22
CA THR A 7 1.36 2.83 8.66
C THR A 7 0.88 1.40 8.95
N PHE A 8 0.40 0.70 7.92
CA PHE A 8 0.01 -0.70 8.01
C PHE A 8 1.19 -1.64 7.73
N GLY A 9 2.11 -1.20 6.87
CA GLY A 9 3.30 -1.97 6.50
C GLY A 9 4.48 -1.79 7.44
N LEU A 10 4.49 -0.71 8.21
CA LEU A 10 5.51 -0.37 9.19
C LEU A 10 4.87 -0.01 10.52
N PRO A 11 5.50 -0.31 11.67
CA PRO A 11 4.95 -0.03 13.00
C PRO A 11 5.05 1.48 13.34
N LEU A 12 4.34 2.30 12.59
CA LEU A 12 4.33 3.74 12.74
C LEU A 12 3.06 4.20 13.44
N SER A 13 3.22 5.11 14.39
CA SER A 13 2.13 5.79 15.07
C SER A 13 2.43 7.27 15.22
N GLY A 14 1.41 8.10 15.18
CA GLY A 14 1.55 9.54 15.30
C GLY A 14 0.35 10.27 14.70
N ARG A 15 0.34 11.58 14.84
CA ARG A 15 -0.67 12.42 14.19
C ARG A 15 -0.44 12.43 12.67
N PRO A 16 -1.49 12.52 11.85
CA PRO A 16 -1.35 12.56 10.40
C PRO A 16 -0.33 13.58 9.90
N SER A 17 -0.29 14.78 10.47
CA SER A 17 0.67 15.83 10.11
C SER A 17 2.13 15.44 10.36
N GLU A 18 2.41 14.73 11.46
CA GLU A 18 3.75 14.25 11.78
C GLU A 18 4.21 13.14 10.83
N LEU A 19 3.29 12.25 10.45
CA LEU A 19 3.57 11.18 9.50
C LEU A 19 3.79 11.72 8.09
N ILE A 20 3.02 12.72 7.69
CA ILE A 20 3.20 13.44 6.42
C ILE A 20 4.58 14.12 6.37
N GLU A 21 4.97 14.81 7.44
CA GLU A 21 6.30 15.45 7.54
C GLU A 21 7.43 14.42 7.39
N LEU A 22 7.30 13.27 8.06
CA LEU A 22 8.27 12.17 7.92
C LEU A 22 8.28 11.60 6.50
N ALA A 23 7.12 11.37 5.88
CA ALA A 23 7.03 10.91 4.50
C ALA A 23 7.76 11.86 3.55
N LEU A 24 7.50 13.15 3.66
CA LEU A 24 8.16 14.18 2.87
C LEU A 24 9.67 14.24 3.12
N SER A 25 10.11 14.19 4.38
CA SER A 25 11.52 14.29 4.75
C SER A 25 12.37 13.12 4.24
N PHE A 26 11.76 11.92 4.14
CA PHE A 26 12.51 10.70 3.80
C PHE A 26 12.15 10.10 2.44
N GLY A 27 11.69 10.92 1.53
CA GLY A 27 11.67 10.55 0.13
C GLY A 27 10.42 9.80 -0.35
N PHE A 28 9.30 9.82 0.39
CA PHE A 28 8.05 9.23 -0.06
C PHE A 28 7.21 10.22 -0.88
N ASP A 29 6.59 9.73 -1.94
CA ASP A 29 5.77 10.50 -2.87
C ASP A 29 4.27 10.35 -2.58
N GLY A 30 3.92 9.37 -1.73
CA GLY A 30 2.58 9.08 -1.30
C GLY A 30 2.53 8.46 0.09
N MET A 31 1.32 8.36 0.63
CA MET A 31 1.05 7.75 1.93
C MET A 31 -0.32 7.07 1.92
N ASP A 32 -0.44 5.94 2.63
CA ASP A 32 -1.71 5.28 2.87
C ASP A 32 -2.61 6.12 3.77
N ILE A 33 -3.91 5.95 3.58
CA ILE A 33 -4.95 6.63 4.34
C ILE A 33 -5.54 5.65 5.37
N ASP A 34 -5.62 6.08 6.63
CA ASP A 34 -6.52 5.46 7.60
C ASP A 34 -7.93 6.00 7.37
N LEU A 35 -8.76 5.19 6.67
CA LEU A 35 -10.09 5.61 6.27
C LEU A 35 -11.02 5.84 7.46
N LEU A 36 -10.84 5.09 8.56
CA LEU A 36 -11.66 5.25 9.77
C LEU A 36 -11.27 6.52 10.54
N ASP A 37 -9.99 6.89 10.55
CA ASP A 37 -9.56 8.18 11.11
C ASP A 37 -10.03 9.35 10.24
N LEU A 38 -9.94 9.21 8.93
CA LEU A 38 -10.45 10.20 7.98
C LEU A 38 -11.96 10.41 8.13
N GLU A 39 -12.75 9.33 8.35
CA GLU A 39 -14.19 9.40 8.61
C GLU A 39 -14.48 10.24 9.87
N LYS A 40 -13.77 9.96 10.97
CA LYS A 40 -13.92 10.74 12.23
C LYS A 40 -13.56 12.22 12.05
N GLN A 41 -12.48 12.52 11.34
CA GLN A 41 -12.08 13.89 11.07
C GLN A 41 -13.10 14.60 10.17
N ALA A 42 -13.63 13.91 9.16
CA ALA A 42 -14.65 14.46 8.28
C ALA A 42 -15.98 14.75 8.99
N GLU A 43 -16.35 13.93 9.99
CA GLU A 43 -17.54 14.16 10.82
C GLU A 43 -17.40 15.40 11.71
N ILE A 44 -16.19 15.68 12.21
CA ILE A 44 -15.93 16.82 13.11
C ILE A 44 -15.70 18.13 12.34
N TYR A 45 -14.89 18.07 11.29
CA TYR A 45 -14.36 19.26 10.60
C TYR A 45 -14.79 19.39 9.15
N GLY A 46 -15.53 18.41 8.61
CA GLY A 46 -15.89 18.34 7.21
C GLY A 46 -14.83 17.69 6.32
N VAL A 47 -15.29 17.15 5.17
CA VAL A 47 -14.46 16.39 4.22
C VAL A 47 -13.30 17.24 3.67
N GLU A 48 -13.56 18.50 3.33
CA GLU A 48 -12.54 19.43 2.80
C GLU A 48 -11.40 19.67 3.79
N HIS A 49 -11.70 19.73 5.08
CA HIS A 49 -10.66 19.85 6.11
C HIS A 49 -9.87 18.56 6.24
N ALA A 50 -10.53 17.41 6.27
CA ALA A 50 -9.88 16.10 6.42
C ALA A 50 -8.89 15.81 5.28
N ARG A 51 -9.23 16.16 4.02
CA ARG A 51 -8.36 15.95 2.86
C ARG A 51 -7.23 16.99 2.74
N ARG A 52 -7.38 18.18 3.35
CA ARG A 52 -6.47 19.32 3.16
C ARG A 52 -5.01 19.01 3.45
N LEU A 53 -4.74 18.17 4.46
CA LEU A 53 -3.36 17.83 4.85
C LEU A 53 -2.62 17.11 3.71
N MET A 54 -3.23 16.10 3.09
CA MET A 54 -2.62 15.37 1.98
C MET A 54 -2.46 16.26 0.75
N VAL A 55 -3.48 17.01 0.39
CA VAL A 55 -3.48 17.92 -0.76
C VAL A 55 -2.41 19.01 -0.59
N SER A 56 -2.33 19.65 0.58
CA SER A 56 -1.32 20.70 0.84
C SER A 56 0.10 20.15 0.82
N ALA A 57 0.28 18.92 1.25
CA ALA A 57 1.57 18.23 1.22
C ALA A 57 1.97 17.75 -0.18
N ARG A 58 1.08 17.82 -1.17
CA ARG A 58 1.25 17.25 -2.50
C ARG A 58 1.65 15.75 -2.46
N LEU A 59 1.24 15.04 -1.42
CA LEU A 59 1.39 13.60 -1.33
C LEU A 59 0.27 12.91 -2.08
N LYS A 60 0.61 11.90 -2.86
CA LYS A 60 -0.35 11.01 -3.51
C LYS A 60 -1.02 10.13 -2.43
N SER A 61 -2.29 9.88 -2.58
CA SER A 61 -2.97 8.86 -1.77
C SER A 61 -2.53 7.47 -2.25
N GLY A 62 -1.99 6.67 -1.34
CA GLY A 62 -1.59 5.29 -1.58
C GLY A 62 -2.79 4.36 -1.65
N SER A 63 -3.03 3.65 -0.56
CA SER A 63 -4.16 2.75 -0.39
C SER A 63 -4.86 2.96 0.96
N PHE A 64 -5.99 2.32 1.14
CA PHE A 64 -6.65 2.15 2.43
C PHE A 64 -7.04 0.69 2.65
N ARG A 65 -7.16 0.25 3.90
CA ARG A 65 -7.71 -1.07 4.20
C ARG A 65 -9.22 -1.07 3.96
N LEU A 66 -9.69 -2.04 3.19
CA LEU A 66 -11.13 -2.24 3.01
C LEU A 66 -11.77 -2.54 4.37
N PRO A 67 -12.74 -1.73 4.85
CA PRO A 67 -13.38 -1.96 6.14
C PRO A 67 -14.55 -2.97 6.03
N VAL A 68 -14.32 -4.07 5.30
CA VAL A 68 -15.23 -5.21 5.13
C VAL A 68 -14.42 -6.48 5.16
N ARG A 69 -14.78 -7.42 6.03
CA ARG A 69 -14.14 -8.73 6.13
C ARG A 69 -14.71 -9.71 5.10
N LEU A 70 -13.82 -10.24 4.25
CA LEU A 70 -14.23 -11.17 3.18
C LEU A 70 -14.66 -12.54 3.73
N ASP A 71 -14.13 -12.93 4.88
CA ASP A 71 -14.29 -14.23 5.55
C ASP A 71 -15.22 -14.17 6.80
N GLY A 72 -15.74 -12.98 7.13
CA GLY A 72 -16.62 -12.79 8.28
C GLY A 72 -17.98 -13.45 8.14
N PRO A 73 -18.69 -13.69 9.28
CA PRO A 73 -20.07 -14.17 9.26
C PRO A 73 -20.98 -13.27 8.42
N GLU A 74 -21.98 -13.85 7.76
CA GLU A 74 -22.85 -13.15 6.80
C GLU A 74 -23.45 -11.87 7.38
N LYS A 75 -24.00 -11.94 8.59
CA LYS A 75 -24.61 -10.79 9.27
C LYS A 75 -23.62 -9.63 9.49
N GLU A 76 -22.34 -9.94 9.78
CA GLU A 76 -21.31 -8.92 9.96
C GLU A 76 -20.90 -8.36 8.61
N PHE A 77 -20.74 -9.22 7.60
CA PHE A 77 -20.46 -8.80 6.23
C PHE A 77 -21.54 -7.85 5.69
N GLU A 78 -22.82 -8.17 5.87
CA GLU A 78 -23.94 -7.31 5.45
C GLU A 78 -23.91 -5.94 6.16
N ALA A 79 -23.62 -5.92 7.47
CA ALA A 79 -23.54 -4.69 8.24
C ALA A 79 -22.35 -3.81 7.81
N GLU A 80 -21.17 -4.41 7.58
CA GLU A 80 -19.98 -3.72 7.08
C GLU A 80 -20.20 -3.21 5.65
N LEU A 81 -20.86 -4.00 4.81
CA LEU A 81 -21.19 -3.64 3.43
C LEU A 81 -22.19 -2.46 3.37
N ALA A 82 -23.18 -2.43 4.26
CA ALA A 82 -24.14 -1.32 4.33
C ALA A 82 -23.48 0.03 4.68
N ALA A 83 -22.38 0.01 5.45
CA ALA A 83 -21.63 1.21 5.80
C ALA A 83 -20.60 1.63 4.72
N LEU A 84 -20.32 0.75 3.76
CA LEU A 84 -19.24 0.94 2.80
C LEU A 84 -19.46 2.13 1.84
N PRO A 85 -20.65 2.39 1.26
CA PRO A 85 -20.82 3.47 0.28
C PRO A 85 -20.37 4.84 0.77
N LYS A 86 -20.78 5.26 1.99
CA LYS A 86 -20.36 6.53 2.59
C LYS A 86 -18.82 6.63 2.71
N ARG A 87 -18.16 5.53 3.05
CA ARG A 87 -16.70 5.45 3.18
C ARG A 87 -15.99 5.52 1.83
N LEU A 88 -16.58 4.94 0.78
CA LEU A 88 -16.04 5.02 -0.58
C LEU A 88 -16.15 6.45 -1.15
N GLU A 89 -17.24 7.16 -0.87
CA GLU A 89 -17.37 8.58 -1.20
C GLU A 89 -16.25 9.41 -0.54
N LEU A 90 -15.97 9.14 0.72
CA LEU A 90 -14.91 9.82 1.46
C LEU A 90 -13.52 9.48 0.91
N ALA A 91 -13.25 8.20 0.60
CA ALA A 91 -12.00 7.78 -0.01
C ALA A 91 -11.79 8.43 -1.38
N ALA A 92 -12.83 8.48 -2.22
CA ALA A 92 -12.79 9.15 -3.53
C ALA A 92 -12.56 10.66 -3.39
N ALA A 93 -13.22 11.33 -2.42
CA ALA A 93 -12.98 12.73 -2.12
C ALA A 93 -11.55 13.02 -1.66
N ALA A 94 -10.88 12.05 -1.02
CA ALA A 94 -9.47 12.10 -0.65
C ALA A 94 -8.52 11.62 -1.78
N GLU A 95 -9.04 11.44 -3.00
CA GLU A 95 -8.29 10.96 -4.17
C GLU A 95 -7.63 9.58 -3.95
N CYS A 96 -8.17 8.77 -3.02
CA CYS A 96 -7.69 7.43 -2.73
C CYS A 96 -8.52 6.38 -3.48
N HIS A 97 -8.01 5.92 -4.60
CA HIS A 97 -8.69 5.00 -5.52
C HIS A 97 -8.22 3.54 -5.38
N ARG A 98 -7.61 3.18 -4.24
CA ARG A 98 -7.07 1.84 -4.00
C ARG A 98 -7.45 1.35 -2.61
N ALA A 99 -8.22 0.28 -2.57
CA ALA A 99 -8.53 -0.47 -1.35
C ALA A 99 -7.70 -1.74 -1.31
N ILE A 100 -7.38 -2.23 -0.12
CA ILE A 100 -6.63 -3.49 0.07
C ILE A 100 -7.39 -4.37 1.03
N ALA A 101 -7.51 -5.66 0.69
CA ALA A 101 -7.98 -6.71 1.59
C ALA A 101 -7.01 -7.91 1.55
N THR A 102 -6.97 -8.67 2.63
CA THR A 102 -6.19 -9.91 2.70
C THR A 102 -7.13 -11.10 2.65
N VAL A 103 -6.80 -12.08 1.81
CA VAL A 103 -7.52 -13.35 1.73
C VAL A 103 -6.98 -14.30 2.79
N ALA A 104 -7.86 -14.96 3.52
CA ALA A 104 -7.48 -15.97 4.50
C ALA A 104 -6.83 -17.18 3.82
N PRO A 105 -5.76 -17.76 4.39
CA PRO A 105 -5.09 -18.93 3.82
C PRO A 105 -5.82 -20.24 4.09
N THR A 106 -6.77 -20.25 5.01
CA THR A 106 -7.52 -21.42 5.49
C THR A 106 -8.95 -21.05 5.84
N SER A 107 -9.81 -22.05 5.99
CA SER A 107 -11.16 -21.93 6.57
C SER A 107 -11.45 -23.12 7.48
N ASP A 108 -12.01 -22.85 8.66
CA ASP A 108 -12.49 -23.89 9.60
C ASP A 108 -13.92 -24.33 9.28
N GLU A 109 -14.72 -23.48 8.64
CA GLU A 109 -16.15 -23.66 8.46
C GLU A 109 -16.51 -24.16 7.06
N HIS A 110 -15.66 -23.90 6.05
CA HIS A 110 -15.99 -24.14 4.65
C HIS A 110 -15.02 -25.10 3.96
N SER A 111 -15.55 -25.88 3.01
CA SER A 111 -14.70 -26.54 2.01
C SER A 111 -14.05 -25.49 1.09
N PHE A 112 -12.94 -25.84 0.41
CA PHE A 112 -12.32 -24.96 -0.59
C PHE A 112 -13.33 -24.42 -1.60
N LYS A 113 -14.19 -25.29 -2.14
CA LYS A 113 -15.17 -24.93 -3.17
C LYS A 113 -16.19 -23.92 -2.63
N ASP A 114 -16.74 -24.16 -1.45
CA ASP A 114 -17.79 -23.29 -0.88
C ASP A 114 -17.20 -21.96 -0.47
N PHE A 115 -15.98 -21.95 0.08
CA PHE A 115 -15.29 -20.72 0.48
C PHE A 115 -14.84 -19.88 -0.73
N PHE A 116 -14.45 -20.55 -1.82
CA PHE A 116 -14.12 -19.87 -3.08
C PHE A 116 -15.36 -19.19 -3.67
N GLU A 117 -16.49 -19.87 -3.70
CA GLU A 117 -17.73 -19.31 -4.21
C GLU A 117 -18.26 -18.17 -3.32
N LEU A 118 -18.15 -18.29 -2.00
CA LEU A 118 -18.46 -17.21 -1.06
C LEU A 118 -17.62 -15.95 -1.36
N HIS A 119 -16.30 -16.11 -1.51
CA HIS A 119 -15.41 -14.99 -1.86
C HIS A 119 -15.77 -14.40 -3.22
N ARG A 120 -16.04 -15.24 -4.22
CA ARG A 120 -16.42 -14.78 -5.56
C ARG A 120 -17.67 -13.91 -5.52
N ILE A 121 -18.72 -14.34 -4.81
CA ILE A 121 -19.97 -13.59 -4.66
C ILE A 121 -19.73 -12.27 -3.94
N ARG A 122 -19.06 -12.31 -2.78
CA ARG A 122 -18.75 -11.11 -1.98
C ARG A 122 -17.91 -10.10 -2.74
N LEU A 123 -16.90 -10.56 -3.48
CA LEU A 123 -16.04 -9.71 -4.30
C LEU A 123 -16.80 -9.07 -5.48
N HIS A 124 -17.79 -9.76 -6.05
CA HIS A 124 -18.68 -9.14 -7.03
C HIS A 124 -19.50 -8.01 -6.42
N THR A 125 -20.16 -8.26 -5.29
CA THR A 125 -20.95 -7.24 -4.60
C THR A 125 -20.10 -6.02 -4.19
N ILE A 126 -18.89 -6.26 -3.67
CA ILE A 126 -17.96 -5.17 -3.33
C ILE A 126 -17.53 -4.43 -4.60
N GLY A 127 -17.21 -5.15 -5.68
CA GLY A 127 -16.82 -4.56 -6.96
C GLY A 127 -17.86 -3.61 -7.55
N ASP A 128 -19.14 -3.97 -7.45
CA ASP A 128 -20.25 -3.12 -7.88
C ASP A 128 -20.33 -1.81 -7.07
N LEU A 129 -19.99 -1.85 -5.78
CA LEU A 129 -19.93 -0.65 -4.93
C LEU A 129 -18.68 0.21 -5.20
N LEU A 130 -17.56 -0.40 -5.56
CA LEU A 130 -16.31 0.30 -5.87
C LEU A 130 -16.37 1.03 -7.23
N ALA A 131 -17.09 0.45 -8.20
CA ALA A 131 -17.09 0.92 -9.58
C ALA A 131 -17.51 2.39 -9.76
N PRO A 132 -18.58 2.91 -9.12
CA PRO A 132 -19.01 4.31 -9.24
C PRO A 132 -17.95 5.31 -8.75
N HIS A 133 -17.07 4.89 -7.83
CA HIS A 133 -16.03 5.73 -7.23
C HIS A 133 -14.66 5.58 -7.91
N GLY A 134 -14.56 4.77 -8.97
CA GLY A 134 -13.30 4.50 -9.65
C GLY A 134 -12.26 3.78 -8.78
N ILE A 135 -12.68 3.14 -7.68
CA ILE A 135 -11.79 2.46 -6.73
C ILE A 135 -11.55 1.02 -7.21
N GLN A 136 -10.31 0.55 -7.05
CA GLN A 136 -9.91 -0.84 -7.22
C GLN A 136 -9.61 -1.49 -5.87
N LEU A 137 -9.92 -2.78 -5.73
CA LEU A 137 -9.58 -3.59 -4.57
C LEU A 137 -8.45 -4.55 -4.90
N GLY A 138 -7.30 -4.38 -4.26
CA GLY A 138 -6.17 -5.30 -4.31
C GLY A 138 -6.31 -6.39 -3.26
N LEU A 139 -6.27 -7.64 -3.70
CA LEU A 139 -6.23 -8.79 -2.80
C LEU A 139 -4.78 -9.16 -2.51
N ALA A 140 -4.44 -9.27 -1.23
CA ALA A 140 -3.16 -9.78 -0.75
C ALA A 140 -3.33 -11.19 -0.19
N ILE A 141 -2.30 -12.04 -0.33
CA ILE A 141 -2.25 -13.33 0.34
C ILE A 141 -1.45 -13.25 1.65
N ARG A 142 -1.72 -14.19 2.53
CA ARG A 142 -0.91 -14.49 3.71
C ARG A 142 -0.39 -15.92 3.55
N PRO A 143 0.86 -16.10 3.09
CA PRO A 143 1.40 -17.45 2.83
C PRO A 143 1.63 -18.26 4.10
N GLU A 144 1.86 -17.58 5.23
CA GLU A 144 2.03 -18.22 6.54
C GLU A 144 0.69 -18.70 7.09
N ARG A 145 0.67 -19.95 7.57
CA ARG A 145 -0.46 -20.50 8.33
C ARG A 145 -0.15 -20.39 9.81
N PRO A 146 -0.97 -19.68 10.61
CA PRO A 146 -0.84 -19.74 12.06
C PRO A 146 -0.89 -21.19 12.56
N ALA A 147 -0.11 -21.49 13.58
CA ALA A 147 -0.04 -22.86 14.13
C ALA A 147 -1.42 -23.37 14.61
N GLU A 148 -2.29 -22.47 15.01
CA GLU A 148 -3.67 -22.75 15.43
C GLU A 148 -4.58 -23.15 14.26
N GLU A 149 -4.22 -22.78 13.03
CA GLU A 149 -4.99 -23.07 11.80
C GLU A 149 -4.54 -24.38 11.10
N THR A 150 -3.69 -25.21 11.72
CA THR A 150 -3.17 -26.44 11.10
C THR A 150 -4.24 -27.51 10.82
N ALA A 151 -5.37 -27.47 11.54
CA ALA A 151 -6.51 -28.37 11.32
C ALA A 151 -7.51 -27.84 10.28
N ALA A 152 -7.38 -26.58 9.87
CA ALA A 152 -8.29 -25.92 8.94
C ALA A 152 -8.14 -26.41 7.49
N SER A 153 -9.20 -26.30 6.72
CA SER A 153 -9.19 -26.56 5.29
C SER A 153 -8.30 -25.55 4.56
N PRO A 154 -7.29 -25.99 3.76
CA PRO A 154 -6.48 -25.06 2.98
C PRO A 154 -7.33 -24.23 2.03
N PHE A 155 -6.95 -22.94 1.87
CA PHE A 155 -7.56 -22.06 0.91
C PHE A 155 -6.49 -21.36 0.04
N ILE A 156 -6.58 -20.07 -0.20
CA ILE A 156 -5.67 -19.35 -1.09
C ILE A 156 -4.45 -18.86 -0.30
N ALA A 157 -3.33 -19.55 -0.46
CA ALA A 157 -2.05 -19.24 0.18
C ALA A 157 -0.90 -18.99 -0.82
N THR A 158 -1.16 -19.08 -2.14
CA THR A 158 -0.19 -18.81 -3.21
C THR A 158 -0.69 -17.68 -4.11
N PHE A 159 0.25 -16.98 -4.76
CA PHE A 159 -0.10 -15.91 -5.68
C PHE A 159 -0.83 -16.44 -6.92
N GLU A 160 -0.45 -17.62 -7.42
CA GLU A 160 -1.15 -18.29 -8.52
C GLU A 160 -2.62 -18.58 -8.20
N ALA A 161 -2.89 -19.12 -7.01
CA ALA A 161 -4.27 -19.36 -6.57
C ALA A 161 -5.06 -18.06 -6.42
N LEU A 162 -4.42 -17.00 -5.92
CA LEU A 162 -5.02 -15.66 -5.86
C LEU A 162 -5.41 -15.15 -7.25
N LEU A 163 -4.53 -15.32 -8.25
CA LEU A 163 -4.82 -14.90 -9.62
C LEU A 163 -6.03 -15.66 -10.20
N GLY A 164 -6.21 -16.93 -9.81
CA GLY A 164 -7.43 -17.68 -10.14
C GLY A 164 -8.70 -17.02 -9.60
N LEU A 165 -8.68 -16.53 -8.35
CA LEU A 165 -9.82 -15.80 -7.77
C LEU A 165 -10.02 -14.44 -8.44
N VAL A 166 -8.94 -13.69 -8.69
CA VAL A 166 -8.98 -12.39 -9.38
C VAL A 166 -9.58 -12.53 -10.79
N ALA A 167 -9.23 -13.60 -11.51
CA ALA A 167 -9.69 -13.81 -12.89
C ALA A 167 -11.22 -14.00 -13.01
N VAL A 168 -11.85 -14.56 -11.98
CA VAL A 168 -13.31 -14.83 -11.97
C VAL A 168 -14.09 -13.79 -11.15
N SER A 169 -13.41 -12.82 -10.57
CA SER A 169 -14.01 -11.73 -9.79
C SER A 169 -14.33 -10.52 -10.68
N HIS A 170 -15.04 -9.54 -10.08
CA HIS A 170 -15.38 -8.27 -10.72
C HIS A 170 -14.13 -7.56 -11.28
N GLU A 171 -14.27 -6.77 -12.35
CA GLU A 171 -13.16 -6.06 -12.99
C GLU A 171 -12.42 -5.07 -12.07
N ARG A 172 -13.06 -4.59 -11.01
CA ARG A 172 -12.45 -3.73 -9.98
C ARG A 172 -11.58 -4.49 -8.98
N ILE A 173 -11.55 -5.82 -9.07
CA ILE A 173 -10.74 -6.66 -8.18
C ILE A 173 -9.41 -6.96 -8.85
N GLY A 174 -8.33 -6.66 -8.17
CA GLY A 174 -6.97 -6.90 -8.62
C GLY A 174 -6.11 -7.58 -7.56
N ALA A 175 -4.81 -7.56 -7.75
CA ALA A 175 -3.86 -8.21 -6.86
C ALA A 175 -2.89 -7.20 -6.23
N VAL A 176 -2.46 -7.50 -5.02
CA VAL A 176 -1.25 -6.94 -4.40
C VAL A 176 -0.10 -7.85 -4.76
N VAL A 177 0.92 -7.31 -5.40
CA VAL A 177 2.18 -8.01 -5.64
C VAL A 177 3.05 -7.82 -4.40
N ASP A 178 3.18 -8.87 -3.60
CA ASP A 178 3.99 -8.85 -2.38
C ASP A 178 5.24 -9.69 -2.57
N ALA A 179 6.41 -9.03 -2.62
CA ALA A 179 7.71 -9.68 -2.81
C ALA A 179 8.00 -10.75 -1.75
N TRP A 180 7.58 -10.50 -0.50
CA TRP A 180 7.66 -11.49 0.57
C TRP A 180 6.82 -12.72 0.28
N ALA A 181 5.57 -12.52 -0.13
CA ALA A 181 4.66 -13.63 -0.39
C ALA A 181 5.18 -14.52 -1.54
N LEU A 182 5.64 -13.92 -2.63
CA LEU A 182 6.26 -14.66 -3.73
C LEU A 182 7.48 -15.49 -3.26
N HIS A 183 8.34 -14.89 -2.45
CA HIS A 183 9.51 -15.56 -1.90
C HIS A 183 9.14 -16.70 -0.95
N ALA A 184 8.17 -16.48 -0.05
CA ALA A 184 7.73 -17.46 0.93
C ALA A 184 7.05 -18.67 0.29
N THR A 185 6.35 -18.48 -0.83
CA THR A 185 5.70 -19.57 -1.59
C THR A 185 6.63 -20.21 -2.62
N GLY A 186 7.84 -19.65 -2.83
CA GLY A 186 8.75 -20.11 -3.86
C GLY A 186 8.29 -19.79 -5.29
N GLU A 187 7.36 -18.85 -5.44
CA GLU A 187 6.87 -18.43 -6.74
C GLU A 187 7.82 -17.40 -7.39
N PRO A 188 8.14 -17.57 -8.67
CA PRO A 188 9.09 -16.70 -9.36
C PRO A 188 8.50 -15.31 -9.65
N VAL A 189 9.37 -14.31 -9.80
CA VAL A 189 8.95 -12.92 -10.06
C VAL A 189 8.17 -12.77 -11.37
N GLU A 190 8.35 -13.67 -12.33
CA GLU A 190 7.63 -13.72 -13.60
C GLU A 190 6.11 -13.88 -13.42
N MET A 191 5.68 -14.36 -12.26
CA MET A 191 4.25 -14.39 -11.90
C MET A 191 3.59 -13.03 -11.93
N VAL A 192 4.34 -11.95 -11.73
CA VAL A 192 3.85 -10.57 -11.82
C VAL A 192 3.26 -10.27 -13.21
N ALA A 193 3.87 -10.81 -14.27
CA ALA A 193 3.39 -10.65 -15.63
C ALA A 193 2.06 -11.38 -15.92
N LYS A 194 1.66 -12.33 -15.06
CA LYS A 194 0.38 -13.05 -15.19
C LYS A 194 -0.80 -12.27 -14.61
N VAL A 195 -0.55 -11.19 -13.86
CA VAL A 195 -1.64 -10.33 -13.37
C VAL A 195 -2.32 -9.68 -14.57
N PRO A 196 -3.65 -9.75 -14.69
CA PRO A 196 -4.36 -9.10 -15.77
C PRO A 196 -4.01 -7.60 -15.87
N LYS A 197 -3.89 -7.08 -17.09
CA LYS A 197 -3.48 -5.69 -17.33
C LYS A 197 -4.34 -4.71 -16.53
N GLY A 198 -3.68 -3.78 -15.83
CA GLY A 198 -4.33 -2.76 -15.02
C GLY A 198 -4.92 -3.28 -13.69
N ARG A 199 -4.65 -4.54 -13.30
CA ARG A 199 -5.16 -5.12 -12.04
C ARG A 199 -4.09 -5.31 -10.97
N ILE A 200 -2.88 -4.78 -11.13
CA ILE A 200 -1.97 -4.59 -10.00
C ILE A 200 -2.43 -3.34 -9.25
N VAL A 201 -2.74 -3.47 -7.97
CA VAL A 201 -3.26 -2.38 -7.14
C VAL A 201 -2.17 -1.78 -6.26
N GLU A 202 -1.29 -2.62 -5.73
CA GLU A 202 -0.15 -2.24 -4.89
C GLU A 202 1.00 -3.21 -5.11
N VAL A 203 2.24 -2.71 -4.98
CA VAL A 203 3.45 -3.54 -4.87
C VAL A 203 4.04 -3.37 -3.49
N ARG A 204 4.35 -4.48 -2.79
CA ARG A 204 5.01 -4.47 -1.49
C ARG A 204 6.42 -5.02 -1.62
N LEU A 205 7.37 -4.26 -1.11
CA LEU A 205 8.77 -4.67 -1.05
C LEU A 205 9.15 -5.03 0.38
N SER A 206 9.91 -6.09 0.52
CA SER A 206 10.42 -6.61 1.79
C SER A 206 11.68 -7.41 1.53
N ASP A 207 12.30 -7.87 2.61
CA ASP A 207 13.39 -8.84 2.52
C ASP A 207 13.19 -9.98 3.54
N ALA A 208 14.01 -11.02 3.43
CA ALA A 208 13.97 -12.21 4.26
C ALA A 208 15.32 -12.50 4.92
N PRO A 209 15.37 -13.21 6.04
CA PRO A 209 16.62 -13.73 6.57
C PRO A 209 17.30 -14.65 5.56
N ARG A 210 18.62 -14.52 5.39
CA ARG A 210 19.38 -15.35 4.43
C ARG A 210 19.30 -16.83 4.78
N GLY A 211 19.05 -17.64 3.76
CA GLY A 211 19.04 -19.09 3.88
C GLY A 211 17.78 -19.66 4.53
N VAL A 212 16.81 -18.82 4.90
CA VAL A 212 15.51 -19.25 5.39
C VAL A 212 14.52 -19.27 4.22
N THR A 213 13.84 -20.37 4.01
CA THR A 213 12.92 -20.56 2.87
C THR A 213 11.67 -21.36 3.27
N GLY A 214 10.60 -21.22 2.49
CA GLY A 214 9.39 -22.02 2.66
C GLY A 214 8.75 -21.90 4.04
N ALA A 215 8.43 -23.04 4.65
CA ALA A 215 7.71 -23.10 5.94
C ALA A 215 8.47 -22.52 7.16
N GLU A 216 9.78 -22.29 7.03
CA GLU A 216 10.57 -21.66 8.09
C GLU A 216 10.45 -20.13 8.07
N LEU A 217 9.97 -19.56 6.98
CA LEU A 217 9.70 -18.14 6.87
C LEU A 217 8.43 -17.80 7.64
N THR A 218 8.54 -16.85 8.56
CA THR A 218 7.41 -16.32 9.32
C THR A 218 7.28 -14.83 9.08
N GLU A 219 6.06 -14.30 9.12
CA GLU A 219 5.82 -12.84 9.01
C GLU A 219 6.63 -12.06 10.04
N ALA A 220 6.87 -12.66 11.22
CA ALA A 220 7.71 -12.07 12.27
C ALA A 220 9.16 -11.85 11.84
N GLY A 221 9.67 -12.61 10.88
CA GLY A 221 11.00 -12.47 10.29
C GLY A 221 11.09 -11.53 9.09
N ARG A 222 10.01 -10.89 8.71
CA ARG A 222 9.93 -9.99 7.54
C ARG A 222 10.78 -8.74 7.75
N LEU A 223 11.80 -8.55 6.89
CA LEU A 223 12.79 -7.49 6.98
C LEU A 223 12.49 -6.32 6.03
N MET A 224 13.14 -5.18 6.27
CA MET A 224 13.13 -4.06 5.31
C MET A 224 13.68 -4.46 3.94
N PRO A 225 13.19 -3.87 2.84
CA PRO A 225 13.71 -4.14 1.49
C PRO A 225 15.25 -4.02 1.43
N GLY A 226 15.91 -4.99 0.81
CA GLY A 226 17.36 -4.99 0.59
C GLY A 226 18.20 -5.07 1.86
N GLU A 227 17.67 -5.51 3.00
CA GLU A 227 18.43 -5.63 4.25
C GLU A 227 19.45 -6.78 4.19
N THR A 228 19.09 -7.87 3.56
CA THR A 228 19.95 -9.05 3.36
C THR A 228 20.23 -9.34 1.89
N GLY A 229 19.35 -8.89 0.99
CA GLY A 229 19.39 -9.19 -0.44
C GLY A 229 18.88 -10.61 -0.76
N ALA A 230 18.14 -11.26 0.14
CA ALA A 230 17.49 -12.54 -0.13
C ALA A 230 16.34 -12.39 -1.13
N ILE A 231 15.66 -11.26 -1.13
CA ILE A 231 14.59 -10.92 -2.07
C ILE A 231 15.08 -9.80 -3.01
N ALA A 232 15.07 -10.06 -4.31
CA ALA A 232 15.50 -9.12 -5.33
C ALA A 232 14.43 -8.04 -5.59
N SER A 233 14.33 -7.03 -4.73
CA SER A 233 13.33 -5.95 -4.83
C SER A 233 13.36 -5.24 -6.18
N ALA A 234 14.54 -5.04 -6.77
CA ALA A 234 14.68 -4.40 -8.08
C ALA A 234 14.02 -5.19 -9.21
N GLU A 235 14.08 -6.52 -9.17
CA GLU A 235 13.46 -7.37 -10.19
C GLU A 235 11.92 -7.33 -10.07
N VAL A 236 11.38 -7.26 -8.85
CA VAL A 236 9.94 -7.09 -8.63
C VAL A 236 9.47 -5.73 -9.18
N LEU A 237 10.27 -4.66 -8.98
CA LEU A 237 9.97 -3.34 -9.53
C LEU A 237 9.98 -3.34 -11.07
N LYS A 238 11.00 -3.94 -11.69
CA LYS A 238 11.11 -4.06 -13.16
C LYS A 238 9.92 -4.85 -13.73
N ALA A 239 9.56 -5.97 -13.08
CA ALA A 239 8.43 -6.79 -13.51
C ALA A 239 7.11 -6.02 -13.42
N ALA A 240 6.88 -5.28 -12.33
CA ALA A 240 5.68 -4.45 -12.18
C ALA A 240 5.65 -3.30 -13.21
N ALA A 241 6.78 -2.61 -13.44
CA ALA A 241 6.88 -1.56 -14.45
C ALA A 241 6.57 -2.07 -15.86
N ALA A 242 7.03 -3.27 -16.20
CA ALA A 242 6.79 -3.89 -17.50
C ALA A 242 5.29 -4.15 -17.78
N THR A 243 4.45 -4.29 -16.73
CA THR A 243 2.98 -4.39 -16.89
C THR A 243 2.29 -3.05 -17.15
N GLY A 244 3.02 -1.93 -17.04
CA GLY A 244 2.45 -0.57 -17.08
C GLY A 244 1.88 -0.12 -15.73
N PHE A 245 2.18 -0.80 -14.62
CA PHE A 245 1.77 -0.38 -13.29
C PHE A 245 2.44 0.95 -12.93
N ASP A 246 1.66 1.91 -12.43
CA ASP A 246 2.10 3.26 -12.04
C ASP A 246 1.72 3.63 -10.59
N GLY A 247 1.20 2.67 -9.85
CA GLY A 247 0.64 2.83 -8.51
C GLY A 247 1.68 2.86 -7.37
N PRO A 248 1.19 2.68 -6.11
CA PRO A 248 2.01 2.72 -4.91
C PRO A 248 2.92 1.51 -4.78
N VAL A 249 4.18 1.77 -4.42
CA VAL A 249 5.13 0.75 -3.99
C VAL A 249 5.51 1.00 -2.54
N THR A 250 5.23 0.05 -1.68
CA THR A 250 5.23 0.18 -0.23
C THR A 250 6.30 -0.68 0.42
N PRO A 251 7.23 -0.13 1.22
CA PRO A 251 8.13 -0.91 2.05
C PRO A 251 7.34 -1.56 3.19
N TRP A 252 7.61 -2.85 3.43
CA TRP A 252 6.93 -3.62 4.45
C TRP A 252 7.91 -4.42 5.30
N ALA A 253 7.83 -4.28 6.62
CA ALA A 253 8.65 -5.04 7.57
C ALA A 253 7.88 -5.28 8.86
N HIS A 254 8.12 -6.41 9.50
CA HIS A 254 7.45 -6.74 10.75
C HIS A 254 8.02 -5.97 11.93
N ARG A 255 7.17 -5.64 12.91
CA ARG A 255 7.55 -4.88 14.12
C ARG A 255 8.70 -5.50 14.92
N SER A 256 8.79 -6.83 14.97
CA SER A 256 9.85 -7.54 15.70
C SER A 256 11.23 -7.23 15.15
N THR A 257 11.37 -7.01 13.84
CA THR A 257 12.65 -6.71 13.17
C THR A 257 13.06 -5.24 13.31
N LEU A 258 12.15 -4.39 13.79
CA LEU A 258 12.34 -2.96 13.98
C LEU A 258 12.38 -2.53 15.45
N THR A 259 12.46 -3.50 16.37
CA THR A 259 12.46 -3.27 17.83
C THR A 259 13.58 -2.31 18.25
N GLY A 260 13.27 -1.38 19.13
CA GLY A 260 14.21 -0.36 19.64
C GLY A 260 14.48 0.80 18.70
N ARG A 261 13.84 0.86 17.53
CA ARG A 261 13.93 1.99 16.58
C ARG A 261 12.75 2.93 16.77
N GLY A 262 13.02 4.21 16.92
CA GLY A 262 11.98 5.24 16.88
C GLY A 262 11.43 5.44 15.47
N ARG A 263 10.20 5.97 15.37
CA ARG A 263 9.47 6.15 14.10
C ARG A 263 10.28 6.87 13.02
N GLU A 264 11.01 7.94 13.38
CA GLU A 264 11.86 8.68 12.42
C GLU A 264 12.94 7.80 11.81
N LYS A 265 13.64 6.99 12.65
CA LYS A 265 14.65 6.05 12.15
C LYS A 265 14.06 4.97 11.25
N ILE A 266 12.85 4.52 11.53
CA ILE A 266 12.14 3.52 10.71
C ILE A 266 11.81 4.13 9.34
N VAL A 267 11.23 5.34 9.30
CA VAL A 267 10.84 5.99 8.04
C VAL A 267 12.07 6.37 7.21
N ARG A 268 13.15 6.86 7.87
CA ARG A 268 14.43 7.14 7.21
C ARG A 268 15.00 5.88 6.55
N LEU A 269 15.12 4.79 7.32
CA LEU A 269 15.60 3.51 6.78
C LEU A 269 14.75 3.04 5.61
N ALA A 270 13.43 3.09 5.74
CA ALA A 270 12.51 2.71 4.67
C ALA A 270 12.72 3.57 3.42
N GLY A 271 12.87 4.89 3.56
CA GLY A 271 13.15 5.80 2.46
C GLY A 271 14.47 5.50 1.75
N GLU A 272 15.55 5.30 2.51
CA GLU A 272 16.87 4.93 1.99
C GLU A 272 16.81 3.59 1.21
N ARG A 273 16.12 2.58 1.74
CA ARG A 273 15.96 1.27 1.11
C ARG A 273 15.12 1.34 -0.16
N MET A 274 14.05 2.13 -0.15
CA MET A 274 13.24 2.35 -1.34
C MET A 274 14.02 3.08 -2.43
N GLU A 275 14.78 4.10 -2.07
CA GLU A 275 15.67 4.80 -3.02
C GLU A 275 16.70 3.87 -3.64
N GLN A 276 17.30 3.00 -2.81
CA GLN A 276 18.27 2.01 -3.30
C GLN A 276 17.60 1.03 -4.29
N ALA A 277 16.42 0.49 -3.96
CA ALA A 277 15.68 -0.41 -4.85
C ALA A 277 15.34 0.26 -6.20
N TRP A 278 14.98 1.57 -6.18
CA TRP A 278 14.74 2.35 -7.41
C TRP A 278 15.99 2.48 -8.27
N LYS A 279 17.15 2.79 -7.66
CA LYS A 279 18.44 2.89 -8.36
C LYS A 279 18.84 1.55 -8.99
N GLU A 280 18.69 0.45 -8.26
CA GLU A 280 18.98 -0.91 -8.75
C GLU A 280 18.04 -1.36 -9.86
N ALA A 281 16.83 -0.82 -9.88
CA ALA A 281 15.86 -1.05 -10.94
C ALA A 281 16.03 -0.13 -12.16
N ASP A 282 17.03 0.74 -12.18
CA ASP A 282 17.27 1.77 -13.20
C ASP A 282 16.08 2.72 -13.38
N MET A 283 15.37 3.01 -12.30
CA MET A 283 14.22 3.91 -12.31
C MET A 283 14.60 5.32 -11.94
N GLU A 284 13.98 6.29 -12.61
CA GLU A 284 14.19 7.70 -12.32
C GLU A 284 13.66 8.06 -10.92
N ILE A 285 14.51 8.74 -10.15
CA ILE A 285 14.15 9.36 -8.89
C ILE A 285 13.99 10.84 -9.16
N LEU A 286 12.75 11.28 -9.31
CA LEU A 286 12.46 12.68 -9.53
C LEU A 286 12.96 13.50 -8.32
N PRO A 287 13.72 14.59 -8.55
CA PRO A 287 14.10 15.50 -7.49
C PRO A 287 12.84 16.05 -6.82
N ARG A 288 12.79 15.97 -5.50
CA ARG A 288 11.75 16.67 -4.78
C ARG A 288 12.14 18.14 -4.68
N TRP A 289 11.33 18.95 -5.29
CA TRP A 289 11.32 20.37 -4.98
C TRP A 289 10.64 20.53 -3.62
N PHE A 290 11.42 20.43 -2.55
CA PHE A 290 11.05 21.09 -1.32
C PHE A 290 11.21 22.59 -1.60
N ALA A 291 10.16 23.27 -2.05
CA ALA A 291 10.02 24.62 -1.62
C ALA A 291 9.90 24.56 -0.09
N PRO A 292 10.91 24.99 0.68
CA PRO A 292 10.70 25.18 2.09
C PRO A 292 9.48 26.10 2.16
N VAL A 293 8.38 25.63 2.78
CA VAL A 293 7.29 26.52 3.12
C VAL A 293 7.90 27.42 4.17
N ALA A 294 8.48 28.54 3.71
CA ALA A 294 8.98 29.56 4.61
C ALA A 294 7.79 29.99 5.44
N ARG A 295 7.92 29.79 6.73
CA ARG A 295 6.89 30.16 7.68
C ARG A 295 7.27 31.51 8.29
N ASP A 296 6.28 32.39 8.46
CA ASP A 296 6.47 33.60 9.22
C ASP A 296 6.75 33.27 10.71
N GLN A 297 7.08 34.28 11.49
CA GLN A 297 7.34 34.13 12.92
C GLN A 297 6.16 33.56 13.73
N PHE A 298 4.97 33.43 13.12
CA PHE A 298 3.76 32.83 13.68
C PHE A 298 3.49 31.44 13.11
N GLY A 299 4.40 30.88 12.30
CA GLY A 299 4.27 29.55 11.69
C GLY A 299 3.31 29.48 10.49
N ARG A 300 2.89 30.61 9.90
CA ARG A 300 2.01 30.68 8.73
C ARG A 300 2.83 30.59 7.43
N PRO A 301 2.36 29.89 6.40
CA PRO A 301 3.03 29.85 5.10
C PRO A 301 3.12 31.26 4.51
N ILE A 302 4.31 31.65 4.06
CA ILE A 302 4.51 32.91 3.33
C ILE A 302 4.32 32.59 1.84
N GLU A 303 3.12 32.87 1.31
CA GLU A 303 2.78 32.63 -0.10
C GLU A 303 3.66 33.41 -1.08
N GLU A 304 4.11 34.61 -0.72
CA GLU A 304 5.01 35.46 -1.54
C GLU A 304 6.38 34.83 -1.83
N LEU A 305 6.86 33.90 -1.00
CA LEU A 305 8.15 33.24 -1.26
C LEU A 305 8.08 32.19 -2.37
N ALA A 306 6.92 31.62 -2.63
CA ALA A 306 6.72 30.72 -3.77
C ALA A 306 6.87 31.47 -5.12
N GLU A 307 6.39 32.70 -5.19
CA GLU A 307 6.55 33.56 -6.36
C GLU A 307 8.00 34.05 -6.53
N ILE A 308 8.71 34.35 -5.44
CA ILE A 308 10.12 34.76 -5.47
C ILE A 308 11.02 33.59 -5.90
N VAL A 309 10.77 32.37 -5.43
CA VAL A 309 11.52 31.17 -5.84
C VAL A 309 11.27 30.88 -7.30
N ALA A 310 10.03 30.92 -7.78
CA ALA A 310 9.70 30.73 -9.19
C ALA A 310 10.35 31.78 -10.12
N ALA A 311 10.39 33.04 -9.69
CA ALA A 311 11.05 34.11 -10.42
C ALA A 311 12.59 33.94 -10.44
N THR A 312 13.17 33.44 -9.36
CA THR A 312 14.63 33.21 -9.27
C THR A 312 15.06 32.04 -10.15
N GLU A 313 14.24 30.99 -10.25
CA GLU A 313 14.49 29.84 -11.11
C GLU A 313 14.43 30.19 -12.60
N GLN A 314 13.48 31.05 -12.99
CA GLN A 314 13.40 31.56 -14.37
C GLN A 314 14.65 32.34 -14.75
N VAL A 315 15.19 33.15 -13.87
CA VAL A 315 16.41 33.94 -14.07
C VAL A 315 17.67 33.03 -14.14
N VAL A 316 17.71 31.94 -13.40
CA VAL A 316 18.82 30.98 -13.44
C VAL A 316 18.77 30.15 -14.71
N ALA A 317 17.59 29.73 -15.16
CA ALA A 317 17.42 29.02 -16.44
C ALA A 317 17.79 29.87 -17.66
N GLU A 318 17.51 31.18 -17.64
CA GLU A 318 17.87 32.11 -18.70
C GLU A 318 19.36 32.47 -18.75
N ARG A 319 20.13 32.27 -17.65
CA ARG A 319 21.58 32.57 -17.59
C ARG A 319 22.48 31.34 -17.74
N GLY A 320 21.91 30.15 -17.84
CA GLY A 320 22.63 28.87 -17.98
C GLY A 320 22.54 28.26 -19.38
N GLY A 321 22.02 28.98 -20.37
CA GLY A 321 21.93 28.58 -21.77
C GLY A 321 23.02 29.20 -22.64
#